data_8326bb89e35b42e5ae8d3ced3e2cdbc0
#
_entry.id   8326bb89e35b42e5ae8d3ced3e2cdbc0
#
_cell.length_a   1.000
_cell.length_b   1.000
_cell.length_c   1.000
_cell.angle_alpha   90.00
_cell.angle_beta   90.00
_cell.angle_gamma   90.00
#
_symmetry.space_group_name_H-M   'P 1'
#
loop_
_entity.id
_entity.type
_entity.pdbx_description
1 polymer ?
#
loop_
_entity_poly.entity_id
_entity_poly.type
_entity_poly.pdbx_seq_one_letter_code
_entity_poly.pdbx_strand_id
1 'polypeptide(L)'
;EFLGDAVLRLSASEFIENNFQRLSVGERSELRAQIVSDEWLAKFGKKIHLERIILVGPKAMGDSFSKDTIIAEITEALIGAFYKCFSSVKEINLWLDKYWLKDSKLILDAPYKFNAKSKLQEWCQSRSINLPIYKIIETSKTHGDQKRFYCEVFIEDKLYASSYGQSHKKAEKIAASKAIESIININITPSTLVPNVSRKKL
;
A
#
# COMPACT_ATOMS: atom_id res chain seq x y z
N GLU A 1 -1.08 20.11 -10.70
CA GLU A 1 -0.35 19.04 -10.02
C GLU A 1 0.35 19.57 -8.77
N PHE A 2 1.43 20.37 -8.83
CA PHE A 2 2.20 20.84 -7.66
C PHE A 2 1.35 21.40 -6.51
N LEU A 3 0.39 22.29 -6.82
CA LEU A 3 -0.55 22.82 -5.83
C LEU A 3 -1.50 21.74 -5.34
N GLY A 4 -1.91 20.85 -6.24
CA GLY A 4 -2.83 19.76 -5.95
C GLY A 4 -2.29 18.78 -4.92
N ASP A 5 -1.02 18.36 -5.02
CA ASP A 5 -0.35 17.50 -4.04
C ASP A 5 -0.34 18.15 -2.64
N ALA A 6 0.02 19.43 -2.56
CA ALA A 6 0.05 20.14 -1.27
C ALA A 6 -1.35 20.22 -0.63
N VAL A 7 -2.35 20.57 -1.42
CA VAL A 7 -3.75 20.67 -0.97
C VAL A 7 -4.31 19.30 -0.59
N LEU A 8 -4.04 18.27 -1.37
CA LEU A 8 -4.44 16.90 -1.08
C LEU A 8 -3.90 16.40 0.26
N ARG A 9 -2.61 16.65 0.52
CA ARG A 9 -1.97 16.27 1.80
C ARG A 9 -2.56 17.03 2.99
N LEU A 10 -2.86 18.30 2.83
CA LEU A 10 -3.52 19.10 3.87
C LEU A 10 -4.94 18.57 4.13
N SER A 11 -5.75 18.40 3.08
CA SER A 11 -7.09 17.82 3.15
C SER A 11 -7.11 16.47 3.86
N ALA A 12 -6.21 15.56 3.46
CA ALA A 12 -6.10 14.24 4.08
C ALA A 12 -5.69 14.32 5.56
N SER A 13 -4.86 15.29 5.92
CA SER A 13 -4.47 15.50 7.32
C SER A 13 -5.65 15.98 8.17
N GLU A 14 -6.44 16.93 7.70
CA GLU A 14 -7.67 17.39 8.37
C GLU A 14 -8.69 16.26 8.47
N PHE A 15 -8.89 15.50 7.39
CA PHE A 15 -9.78 14.35 7.40
C PHE A 15 -9.39 13.32 8.47
N ILE A 16 -8.10 12.97 8.56
CA ILE A 16 -7.59 12.00 9.56
C ILE A 16 -7.73 12.56 10.97
N GLU A 17 -7.39 13.85 11.19
CA GLU A 17 -7.53 14.51 12.48
C GLU A 17 -8.98 14.46 13.00
N ASN A 18 -9.94 14.69 12.10
CA ASN A 18 -11.35 14.73 12.46
C ASN A 18 -11.94 13.33 12.69
N ASN A 19 -11.49 12.31 11.95
CA ASN A 19 -12.14 10.99 11.94
C ASN A 19 -11.38 9.91 12.73
N PHE A 20 -10.07 10.08 12.99
CA PHE A 20 -9.20 9.05 13.57
C PHE A 20 -8.32 9.59 14.72
N GLN A 21 -8.93 10.31 15.65
CA GLN A 21 -8.26 10.97 16.77
C GLN A 21 -7.48 10.03 17.70
N ARG A 22 -7.85 8.74 17.73
CA ARG A 22 -7.20 7.73 18.60
C ARG A 22 -5.89 7.20 18.04
N LEU A 23 -5.61 7.44 16.75
CA LEU A 23 -4.35 7.03 16.13
C LEU A 23 -3.19 7.88 16.63
N SER A 24 -2.05 7.25 16.84
CA SER A 24 -0.78 7.92 17.09
C SER A 24 -0.35 8.76 15.88
N VAL A 25 0.59 9.68 16.07
CA VAL A 25 1.14 10.51 14.97
C VAL A 25 1.74 9.64 13.86
N GLY A 26 2.43 8.54 14.22
CA GLY A 26 2.97 7.58 13.26
C GLY A 26 1.89 6.91 12.43
N GLU A 27 0.84 6.37 13.07
CA GLU A 27 -0.28 5.72 12.39
C GLU A 27 -1.05 6.69 11.48
N ARG A 28 -1.26 7.94 11.92
CA ARG A 28 -1.85 8.99 11.08
C ARG A 28 -1.00 9.28 9.84
N SER A 29 0.32 9.35 10.00
CA SER A 29 1.24 9.57 8.89
C SER A 29 1.24 8.39 7.91
N GLU A 30 1.20 7.15 8.40
CA GLU A 30 1.08 5.95 7.58
C GLU A 30 -0.25 5.92 6.82
N LEU A 31 -1.37 6.19 7.51
CA LEU A 31 -2.69 6.24 6.87
C LEU A 31 -2.75 7.30 5.78
N ARG A 32 -2.25 8.52 6.08
CA ARG A 32 -2.18 9.60 5.08
C ARG A 32 -1.39 9.16 3.86
N ALA A 33 -0.19 8.58 4.03
CA ALA A 33 0.63 8.12 2.92
C ALA A 33 -0.10 7.12 2.00
N GLN A 34 -1.05 6.34 2.54
CA GLN A 34 -1.83 5.40 1.74
C GLN A 34 -2.98 6.07 0.98
N ILE A 35 -3.76 6.94 1.64
CA ILE A 35 -4.95 7.57 1.03
C ILE A 35 -4.62 8.73 0.08
N VAL A 36 -3.34 9.16 0.01
CA VAL A 36 -2.85 10.14 -0.97
C VAL A 36 -1.79 9.53 -1.91
N SER A 37 -1.65 8.18 -1.95
CA SER A 37 -0.67 7.52 -2.81
C SER A 37 -1.12 7.55 -4.28
N ASP A 38 -0.15 7.51 -5.21
CA ASP A 38 -0.43 7.39 -6.65
C ASP A 38 -1.36 6.21 -6.96
N GLU A 39 -1.20 5.09 -6.23
CA GLU A 39 -2.07 3.92 -6.37
C GLU A 39 -3.52 4.24 -6.00
N TRP A 40 -3.75 4.99 -4.92
CA TRP A 40 -5.08 5.44 -4.52
C TRP A 40 -5.64 6.45 -5.51
N LEU A 41 -4.84 7.44 -5.90
CA LEU A 41 -5.22 8.50 -6.84
C LEU A 41 -5.60 7.93 -8.21
N ALA A 42 -4.83 6.98 -8.73
CA ALA A 42 -5.14 6.30 -9.99
C ALA A 42 -6.47 5.52 -9.90
N LYS A 43 -6.70 4.80 -8.81
CA LYS A 43 -7.98 4.09 -8.56
C LYS A 43 -9.15 5.06 -8.46
N PHE A 44 -8.96 6.16 -7.74
CA PHE A 44 -9.99 7.20 -7.59
C PHE A 44 -10.28 7.89 -8.91
N GLY A 45 -9.25 8.31 -9.67
CA GLY A 45 -9.41 8.91 -10.98
C GLY A 45 -10.16 8.02 -11.96
N LYS A 46 -9.86 6.71 -12.01
CA LYS A 46 -10.63 5.73 -12.78
C LYS A 46 -12.08 5.64 -12.31
N LYS A 47 -12.31 5.65 -10.99
CA LYS A 47 -13.67 5.58 -10.42
C LYS A 47 -14.54 6.77 -10.79
N ILE A 48 -13.97 7.95 -10.95
CA ILE A 48 -14.67 9.15 -11.42
C ILE A 48 -14.58 9.34 -12.93
N HIS A 49 -14.08 8.33 -13.65
CA HIS A 49 -13.99 8.29 -15.11
C HIS A 49 -13.15 9.41 -15.74
N LEU A 50 -12.05 9.82 -15.09
CA LEU A 50 -11.16 10.84 -15.61
C LEU A 50 -10.61 10.48 -16.99
N GLU A 51 -10.39 9.20 -17.28
CA GLU A 51 -9.92 8.71 -18.57
C GLU A 51 -10.81 9.13 -19.76
N ARG A 52 -12.08 9.52 -19.51
CA ARG A 52 -13.02 9.95 -20.57
C ARG A 52 -12.90 11.42 -20.95
N ILE A 53 -12.27 12.21 -20.10
CA ILE A 53 -12.20 13.68 -20.28
C ILE A 53 -10.79 14.20 -20.49
N ILE A 54 -9.77 13.33 -20.32
CA ILE A 54 -8.37 13.71 -20.51
C ILE A 54 -7.95 13.56 -21.98
N LEU A 55 -7.15 14.52 -22.44
CA LEU A 55 -6.48 14.44 -23.72
C LEU A 55 -5.03 13.99 -23.49
N VAL A 56 -4.75 12.74 -23.84
CA VAL A 56 -3.41 12.14 -23.67
C VAL A 56 -2.74 12.02 -25.02
N GLY A 57 -1.51 12.48 -25.13
CA GLY A 57 -0.73 12.34 -26.37
C GLY A 57 -0.46 10.88 -26.73
N PRO A 58 -0.27 10.55 -28.03
CA PRO A 58 -0.13 9.15 -28.50
C PRO A 58 1.01 8.37 -27.82
N LYS A 59 2.10 9.04 -27.45
CA LYS A 59 3.26 8.42 -26.78
C LYS A 59 2.97 7.98 -25.34
N ALA A 60 2.04 8.62 -24.66
CA ALA A 60 1.68 8.32 -23.28
C ALA A 60 0.65 7.18 -23.16
N MET A 61 0.07 6.72 -24.26
CA MET A 61 -0.90 5.61 -24.28
C MET A 61 -0.28 4.22 -24.30
N GLY A 62 1.05 4.09 -24.39
CA GLY A 62 1.70 2.82 -24.74
C GLY A 62 1.76 1.76 -23.64
N ASP A 63 1.60 2.12 -22.36
CA ASP A 63 1.79 1.20 -21.22
C ASP A 63 0.73 1.42 -20.13
N SER A 64 0.21 0.32 -19.59
CA SER A 64 -0.78 0.37 -18.49
C SER A 64 -0.24 1.03 -17.22
N PHE A 65 1.07 0.91 -16.95
CA PHE A 65 1.72 1.55 -15.80
C PHE A 65 1.81 3.07 -15.99
N SER A 66 2.20 3.51 -17.18
CA SER A 66 2.22 4.94 -17.53
C SER A 66 0.82 5.56 -17.44
N LYS A 67 -0.24 4.80 -17.79
CA LYS A 67 -1.62 5.26 -17.65
C LYS A 67 -2.02 5.51 -16.21
N ASP A 68 -1.64 4.63 -15.28
CA ASP A 68 -1.99 4.80 -13.87
C ASP A 68 -1.28 6.02 -13.26
N THR A 69 0.00 6.23 -13.59
CA THR A 69 0.75 7.42 -13.18
C THR A 69 0.10 8.70 -13.72
N ILE A 70 -0.23 8.72 -15.01
CA ILE A 70 -0.89 9.88 -15.64
C ILE A 70 -2.24 10.17 -14.98
N ILE A 71 -3.05 9.16 -14.68
CA ILE A 71 -4.34 9.34 -14.00
C ILE A 71 -4.14 9.88 -12.58
N ALA A 72 -3.11 9.45 -11.86
CA ALA A 72 -2.78 9.96 -10.54
C ALA A 72 -2.40 11.45 -10.61
N GLU A 73 -1.47 11.83 -11.48
CA GLU A 73 -1.02 13.22 -11.70
C GLU A 73 -2.19 14.15 -12.12
N ILE A 74 -3.06 13.66 -12.99
CA ILE A 74 -4.25 14.42 -13.41
C ILE A 74 -5.25 14.54 -12.26
N THR A 75 -5.38 13.53 -11.41
CA THR A 75 -6.23 13.60 -10.21
C THR A 75 -5.72 14.69 -9.25
N GLU A 76 -4.41 14.77 -9.03
CA GLU A 76 -3.81 15.86 -8.25
C GLU A 76 -4.06 17.23 -8.92
N ALA A 77 -3.84 17.33 -10.22
CA ALA A 77 -4.08 18.57 -10.96
C ALA A 77 -5.55 19.02 -10.86
N LEU A 78 -6.49 18.08 -10.90
CA LEU A 78 -7.92 18.36 -10.72
C LEU A 78 -8.21 18.89 -9.30
N ILE A 79 -7.61 18.30 -8.26
CA ILE A 79 -7.72 18.78 -6.87
C ILE A 79 -7.17 20.20 -6.74
N GLY A 80 -6.02 20.48 -7.37
CA GLY A 80 -5.44 21.82 -7.41
C GLY A 80 -6.32 22.84 -8.14
N ALA A 81 -6.95 22.45 -9.25
CA ALA A 81 -7.91 23.29 -9.96
C ALA A 81 -9.16 23.56 -9.13
N PHE A 82 -9.68 22.52 -8.46
CA PHE A 82 -10.83 22.64 -7.55
C PHE A 82 -10.53 23.61 -6.41
N TYR A 83 -9.35 23.49 -5.79
CA TYR A 83 -8.92 24.45 -4.76
C TYR A 83 -8.84 25.88 -5.29
N LYS A 84 -8.32 26.10 -6.51
CA LYS A 84 -8.28 27.45 -7.10
C LYS A 84 -9.67 28.04 -7.33
N CYS A 85 -10.67 27.20 -7.63
CA CYS A 85 -12.05 27.68 -7.83
C CYS A 85 -12.72 28.09 -6.51
N PHE A 86 -12.51 27.33 -5.45
CA PHE A 86 -13.25 27.53 -4.19
C PHE A 86 -12.41 28.17 -3.08
N SER A 87 -11.10 28.21 -3.21
CA SER A 87 -10.14 28.68 -2.19
C SER A 87 -10.38 28.06 -0.81
N SER A 88 -10.85 26.82 -0.78
CA SER A 88 -11.29 26.12 0.43
C SER A 88 -10.92 24.65 0.41
N VAL A 89 -10.24 24.19 1.44
CA VAL A 89 -9.97 22.76 1.68
C VAL A 89 -11.25 22.03 2.08
N LYS A 90 -12.19 22.72 2.72
CA LYS A 90 -13.48 22.15 3.14
C LYS A 90 -14.26 21.55 1.96
N GLU A 91 -14.28 22.22 0.81
CA GLU A 91 -15.00 21.74 -0.38
C GLU A 91 -14.35 20.45 -0.93
N ILE A 92 -13.02 20.34 -0.81
CA ILE A 92 -12.29 19.15 -1.21
C ILE A 92 -12.62 18.00 -0.25
N ASN A 93 -12.63 18.27 1.07
CA ASN A 93 -13.00 17.29 2.07
C ASN A 93 -14.42 16.77 1.86
N LEU A 94 -15.41 17.66 1.63
CA LEU A 94 -16.79 17.25 1.30
C LEU A 94 -16.87 16.29 0.11
N TRP A 95 -15.99 16.46 -0.88
CA TRP A 95 -15.93 15.58 -2.04
C TRP A 95 -15.25 14.24 -1.73
N LEU A 96 -14.09 14.24 -1.02
CA LEU A 96 -13.22 13.07 -0.85
C LEU A 96 -13.56 12.24 0.40
N ASP A 97 -14.12 12.82 1.45
CA ASP A 97 -14.34 12.18 2.76
C ASP A 97 -15.01 10.81 2.67
N LYS A 98 -16.06 10.69 1.88
CA LYS A 98 -16.79 9.41 1.71
C LYS A 98 -15.93 8.29 1.13
N TYR A 99 -14.95 8.64 0.28
CA TYR A 99 -14.03 7.68 -0.32
C TYR A 99 -12.93 7.33 0.68
N TRP A 100 -12.34 8.34 1.30
CA TRP A 100 -11.31 8.16 2.31
C TRP A 100 -11.82 7.39 3.53
N LEU A 101 -13.02 7.66 4.02
CA LEU A 101 -13.59 6.96 5.16
C LEU A 101 -13.70 5.44 4.91
N LYS A 102 -14.15 5.06 3.71
CA LYS A 102 -14.24 3.65 3.30
C LYS A 102 -12.87 3.00 3.24
N ASP A 103 -11.93 3.64 2.54
CA ASP A 103 -10.62 3.06 2.26
C ASP A 103 -9.73 3.08 3.51
N SER A 104 -9.84 4.10 4.37
CA SER A 104 -9.14 4.16 5.66
C SER A 104 -9.52 3.00 6.58
N LYS A 105 -10.80 2.62 6.65
CA LYS A 105 -11.22 1.45 7.43
C LYS A 105 -10.56 0.17 6.93
N LEU A 106 -10.53 -0.04 5.60
CA LEU A 106 -9.86 -1.21 5.00
C LEU A 106 -8.36 -1.23 5.26
N ILE A 107 -7.71 -0.05 5.27
CA ILE A 107 -6.28 0.09 5.56
C ILE A 107 -6.01 -0.24 7.03
N LEU A 108 -6.82 0.29 7.95
CA LEU A 108 -6.65 0.10 9.38
C LEU A 108 -6.98 -1.33 9.83
N ASP A 109 -7.91 -2.01 9.16
CA ASP A 109 -8.25 -3.41 9.42
C ASP A 109 -7.13 -4.38 9.00
N ALA A 110 -6.28 -3.98 8.05
CA ALA A 110 -5.19 -4.82 7.55
C ALA A 110 -3.92 -3.99 7.23
N PRO A 111 -3.31 -3.31 8.22
CA PRO A 111 -2.21 -2.36 8.00
C PRO A 111 -0.98 -3.02 7.37
N TYR A 112 -0.74 -4.31 7.64
CA TYR A 112 0.36 -5.07 7.05
C TYR A 112 0.25 -5.22 5.52
N LYS A 113 -0.94 -5.15 4.92
CA LYS A 113 -1.12 -5.23 3.46
C LYS A 113 -0.58 -4.00 2.73
N PHE A 114 -0.58 -2.86 3.39
CA PHE A 114 -0.18 -1.59 2.81
C PHE A 114 1.29 -1.27 3.10
N ASN A 115 1.76 -1.52 4.33
CA ASN A 115 3.12 -1.23 4.81
C ASN A 115 3.91 -2.51 5.12
N ALA A 116 3.73 -3.57 4.32
CA ALA A 116 4.27 -4.90 4.59
C ALA A 116 5.78 -4.92 4.84
N LYS A 117 6.56 -4.17 4.05
CA LYS A 117 8.02 -4.13 4.23
C LYS A 117 8.41 -3.51 5.57
N SER A 118 7.84 -2.37 5.93
CA SER A 118 8.09 -1.70 7.22
C SER A 118 7.65 -2.57 8.39
N LYS A 119 6.46 -3.16 8.30
CA LYS A 119 5.96 -4.07 9.35
C LYS A 119 6.82 -5.30 9.53
N LEU A 120 7.36 -5.85 8.44
CA LEU A 120 8.28 -6.99 8.51
C LEU A 120 9.62 -6.60 9.15
N GLN A 121 10.13 -5.40 8.84
CA GLN A 121 11.32 -4.84 9.48
C GLN A 121 11.09 -4.60 10.98
N GLU A 122 10.00 -3.95 11.36
CA GLU A 122 9.61 -3.73 12.77
C GLU A 122 9.50 -5.06 13.53
N TRP A 123 8.93 -6.08 12.90
CA TRP A 123 8.82 -7.42 13.47
C TRP A 123 10.20 -8.05 13.72
N CYS A 124 11.14 -7.93 12.78
CA CYS A 124 12.51 -8.41 12.96
C CYS A 124 13.23 -7.63 14.07
N GLN A 125 13.14 -6.30 14.07
CA GLN A 125 13.75 -5.44 15.09
C GLN A 125 13.21 -5.74 16.49
N SER A 126 11.91 -5.94 16.64
CA SER A 126 11.29 -6.27 17.93
C SER A 126 11.77 -7.59 18.54
N ARG A 127 12.38 -8.46 17.72
CA ARG A 127 12.95 -9.76 18.13
C ARG A 127 14.46 -9.77 18.13
N SER A 128 15.11 -8.64 17.86
CA SER A 128 16.57 -8.51 17.76
C SER A 128 17.20 -9.49 16.76
N ILE A 129 16.48 -9.79 15.67
CA ILE A 129 16.95 -10.60 14.54
C ILE A 129 17.29 -9.74 13.33
N ASN A 130 18.05 -10.29 12.40
CA ASN A 130 18.48 -9.58 11.20
C ASN A 130 17.30 -9.10 10.35
N LEU A 131 17.47 -7.97 9.66
CA LEU A 131 16.47 -7.44 8.76
C LEU A 131 16.19 -8.39 7.58
N PRO A 132 14.98 -8.38 7.00
CA PRO A 132 14.63 -9.24 5.88
C PRO A 132 15.54 -8.98 4.66
N ILE A 133 15.98 -10.04 4.02
CA ILE A 133 16.75 -9.99 2.76
C ILE A 133 15.81 -10.35 1.61
N TYR A 134 15.80 -9.51 0.57
CA TYR A 134 15.01 -9.70 -0.64
C TYR A 134 15.93 -10.11 -1.79
N LYS A 135 15.70 -11.31 -2.36
CA LYS A 135 16.40 -11.79 -3.56
C LYS A 135 15.44 -11.65 -4.74
N ILE A 136 15.85 -10.94 -5.79
CA ILE A 136 15.02 -10.67 -6.96
C ILE A 136 15.69 -11.24 -8.20
N ILE A 137 14.87 -11.91 -9.03
CA ILE A 137 15.27 -12.46 -10.32
C ILE A 137 14.31 -11.90 -11.37
N GLU A 138 14.85 -11.37 -12.47
CA GLU A 138 14.04 -11.00 -13.63
C GLU A 138 13.75 -12.27 -14.43
N THR A 139 12.46 -12.64 -14.50
CA THR A 139 11.98 -13.90 -15.15
C THR A 139 11.41 -13.65 -16.55
N SER A 140 11.14 -12.40 -16.91
CA SER A 140 10.65 -12.03 -18.23
C SER A 140 11.21 -10.65 -18.62
N LYS A 141 11.56 -10.48 -19.90
CA LYS A 141 11.98 -9.18 -20.46
C LYS A 141 10.81 -8.40 -21.07
N THR A 142 9.62 -8.97 -21.06
CA THR A 142 8.43 -8.34 -21.63
C THR A 142 7.98 -7.22 -20.71
N HIS A 143 7.91 -5.99 -21.25
CA HIS A 143 7.42 -4.84 -20.50
C HIS A 143 5.94 -5.03 -20.16
N GLY A 144 5.55 -4.73 -18.91
CA GLY A 144 4.17 -4.90 -18.45
C GLY A 144 3.78 -6.32 -18.02
N ASP A 145 4.66 -7.32 -18.17
CA ASP A 145 4.41 -8.68 -17.69
C ASP A 145 4.24 -8.69 -16.17
N GLN A 146 3.10 -9.20 -15.69
CA GLN A 146 2.79 -9.29 -14.26
C GLN A 146 3.74 -10.22 -13.48
N LYS A 147 4.44 -11.11 -14.19
CA LYS A 147 5.42 -12.04 -13.62
C LYS A 147 6.85 -11.70 -14.00
N ARG A 148 7.12 -10.44 -14.37
CA ARG A 148 8.45 -10.02 -14.83
C ARG A 148 9.54 -10.22 -13.79
N PHE A 149 9.24 -9.96 -12.53
CA PHE A 149 10.20 -10.10 -11.43
C PHE A 149 9.69 -11.11 -10.41
N TYR A 150 10.54 -12.06 -10.05
CA TYR A 150 10.31 -12.99 -8.96
C TYR A 150 11.12 -12.54 -7.75
N CYS A 151 10.49 -12.45 -6.60
CA CYS A 151 11.11 -12.01 -5.35
C CYS A 151 10.91 -13.06 -4.26
N GLU A 152 11.99 -13.37 -3.56
CA GLU A 152 12.02 -14.19 -2.35
C GLU A 152 12.40 -13.35 -1.14
N VAL A 153 11.74 -13.59 -0.01
CA VAL A 153 12.01 -12.93 1.28
C VAL A 153 12.60 -13.94 2.24
N PHE A 154 13.82 -13.66 2.69
CA PHE A 154 14.53 -14.44 3.69
C PHE A 154 14.65 -13.67 5.01
N ILE A 155 14.52 -14.39 6.13
CA ILE A 155 14.83 -13.93 7.48
C ILE A 155 15.67 -15.01 8.14
N GLU A 156 16.88 -14.67 8.59
CA GLU A 156 17.85 -15.61 9.15
C GLU A 156 18.05 -16.88 8.29
N ASP A 157 18.31 -16.66 7.00
CA ASP A 157 18.53 -17.70 5.97
C ASP A 157 17.33 -18.61 5.68
N LYS A 158 16.20 -18.40 6.36
CA LYS A 158 14.95 -19.13 6.10
C LYS A 158 14.08 -18.37 5.10
N LEU A 159 13.60 -19.06 4.05
CA LEU A 159 12.61 -18.53 3.12
C LEU A 159 11.25 -18.42 3.81
N TYR A 160 10.70 -17.21 3.89
CA TYR A 160 9.37 -16.94 4.45
C TYR A 160 8.28 -16.83 3.41
N ALA A 161 8.57 -16.19 2.29
CA ALA A 161 7.60 -16.04 1.21
C ALA A 161 8.28 -15.74 -0.13
N SER A 162 7.51 -15.92 -1.21
CA SER A 162 7.92 -15.49 -2.54
C SER A 162 6.73 -14.96 -3.34
N SER A 163 7.00 -14.11 -4.32
CA SER A 163 5.97 -13.61 -5.21
C SER A 163 6.52 -13.12 -6.54
N TYR A 164 5.63 -12.96 -7.51
CA TYR A 164 5.89 -12.25 -8.75
C TYR A 164 5.35 -10.81 -8.70
N GLY A 165 5.92 -9.94 -9.53
CA GLY A 165 5.45 -8.58 -9.74
C GLY A 165 5.94 -8.00 -11.06
N GLN A 166 5.23 -7.02 -11.59
CA GLN A 166 5.63 -6.33 -12.83
C GLN A 166 6.84 -5.39 -12.65
N SER A 167 7.21 -5.07 -11.39
CA SER A 167 8.40 -4.29 -11.03
C SER A 167 9.04 -4.88 -9.77
N HIS A 168 10.33 -4.56 -9.52
CA HIS A 168 11.04 -4.93 -8.28
C HIS A 168 10.21 -4.54 -7.05
N LYS A 169 9.80 -3.25 -6.96
CA LYS A 169 9.03 -2.70 -5.85
C LYS A 169 7.72 -3.46 -5.61
N LYS A 170 7.02 -3.87 -6.68
CA LYS A 170 5.76 -4.60 -6.57
C LYS A 170 5.97 -6.05 -6.14
N ALA A 171 6.99 -6.73 -6.68
CA ALA A 171 7.34 -8.09 -6.27
C ALA A 171 7.74 -8.13 -4.78
N GLU A 172 8.60 -7.21 -4.33
CA GLU A 172 9.00 -7.08 -2.93
C GLU A 172 7.81 -6.80 -2.00
N LYS A 173 6.94 -5.83 -2.37
CA LYS A 173 5.74 -5.48 -1.57
C LYS A 173 4.85 -6.69 -1.35
N ILE A 174 4.58 -7.47 -2.41
CA ILE A 174 3.71 -8.65 -2.32
C ILE A 174 4.39 -9.78 -1.53
N ALA A 175 5.69 -10.01 -1.74
CA ALA A 175 6.43 -11.02 -0.99
C ALA A 175 6.47 -10.69 0.51
N ALA A 176 6.72 -9.42 0.87
CA ALA A 176 6.67 -8.95 2.25
C ALA A 176 5.28 -9.12 2.88
N SER A 177 4.20 -8.83 2.13
CA SER A 177 2.83 -9.02 2.61
C SER A 177 2.54 -10.48 2.94
N LYS A 178 2.94 -11.41 2.06
CA LYS A 178 2.79 -12.85 2.31
C LYS A 178 3.62 -13.32 3.50
N ALA A 179 4.85 -12.79 3.66
CA ALA A 179 5.71 -13.14 4.79
C ALA A 179 5.08 -12.70 6.12
N ILE A 180 4.63 -11.45 6.23
CA ILE A 180 4.02 -10.96 7.47
C ILE A 180 2.67 -11.63 7.76
N GLU A 181 1.87 -11.94 6.73
CA GLU A 181 0.64 -12.71 6.89
C GLU A 181 0.90 -14.12 7.46
N SER A 182 1.92 -14.82 6.96
CA SER A 182 2.30 -16.13 7.48
C SER A 182 2.74 -16.05 8.95
N ILE A 183 3.50 -15.02 9.32
CA ILE A 183 3.94 -14.78 10.69
C ILE A 183 2.77 -14.50 11.63
N ILE A 184 1.82 -13.68 11.21
CA ILE A 184 0.62 -13.35 11.99
C ILE A 184 -0.24 -14.60 12.18
N ASN A 185 -0.46 -15.37 11.12
CA ASN A 185 -1.28 -16.59 11.16
C ASN A 185 -0.68 -17.67 12.07
N ILE A 186 0.66 -17.82 12.10
CA ILE A 186 1.36 -18.73 13.02
C ILE A 186 1.13 -18.31 14.47
N ASN A 187 1.10 -17.01 14.76
CA ASN A 187 0.86 -16.49 16.11
C ASN A 187 -0.61 -16.57 16.58
N ILE A 188 -1.55 -16.77 15.66
CA ILE A 188 -3.00 -16.86 15.94
C ILE A 188 -3.45 -18.32 16.15
N THR A 189 -2.70 -19.32 15.61
CA THR A 189 -2.99 -20.73 15.89
C THR A 189 -2.51 -21.09 17.28
N PRO A 190 -3.43 -21.41 18.25
CA PRO A 190 -3.02 -21.90 19.56
C PRO A 190 -2.29 -23.23 19.34
N SER A 191 -1.17 -23.38 20.02
CA SER A 191 -0.43 -24.65 20.10
C SER A 191 -1.26 -25.70 20.83
N THR A 192 -2.13 -26.39 20.11
CA THR A 192 -2.79 -27.61 20.56
C THR A 192 -2.27 -28.75 19.69
N LEU A 193 -1.13 -29.31 20.10
CA LEU A 193 -0.76 -30.71 19.86
C LEU A 193 0.59 -30.97 20.56
N VAL A 194 0.55 -31.07 21.89
CA VAL A 194 1.56 -31.86 22.61
C VAL A 194 0.97 -33.27 22.70
N PRO A 195 1.52 -34.27 22.04
CA PRO A 195 1.08 -35.65 22.30
C PRO A 195 1.52 -36.03 23.71
N ASN A 196 0.55 -36.37 24.53
CA ASN A 196 0.72 -36.90 25.89
C ASN A 196 1.43 -38.26 25.79
N VAL A 197 2.73 -38.29 25.96
CA VAL A 197 3.49 -39.54 26.09
C VAL A 197 3.25 -40.07 27.50
N SER A 198 2.29 -40.99 27.60
CA SER A 198 2.04 -41.78 28.79
C SER A 198 3.31 -42.52 29.23
N ARG A 199 3.93 -42.10 30.32
CA ARG A 199 4.90 -42.92 31.05
C ARG A 199 4.14 -44.09 31.70
N LYS A 200 4.20 -45.28 31.09
CA LYS A 200 3.93 -46.51 31.79
C LYS A 200 5.13 -46.75 32.73
N LYS A 201 4.82 -46.80 34.05
CA LYS A 201 5.71 -47.37 35.05
C LYS A 201 5.72 -48.89 34.90
N LEU A 202 6.88 -49.48 34.94
CA LEU A 202 7.21 -50.79 35.48
C LEU A 202 8.04 -50.58 36.71
#